data_8b15c790365e7c16c7b1f7fdd35e9a06
#
_entry.id   8b15c790365e7c16c7b1f7fdd35e9a06
#
_cell.length_a   1.000
_cell.length_b   1.000
_cell.length_c   1.000
_cell.angle_alpha   90.00
_cell.angle_beta   90.00
_cell.angle_gamma   90.00
#
_symmetry.space_group_name_H-M   'P 1'
#
loop_
_entity.id
_entity.type
_entity.pdbx_description
1 polymer ?
#
loop_
_entity_poly.entity_id
_entity_poly.type
_entity_poly.pdbx_seq_one_letter_code
_entity_poly.pdbx_strand_id
1 'polypeptide(L)'
;MQKAFENKASNGGETILVVDDEKMILEVTKELLKSLGYQVYIAQNGKEAIDVFMEKQSQINLVILDMVLPGMSGSKIFDSLREINPDVRVLLASGYSINGEAEQILARGCNGFLPKPFRLRELAQKVREVLN
;
A
#
# COMPACT_ATOMS: atom_id res chain seq x y z
N MET A 1 -4.27 -28.91 0.16
CA MET A 1 -4.47 -28.05 0.12
C MET A 1 -4.93 -27.62 0.06
N GLN A 2 -4.82 -27.68 -0.03
CA GLN A 2 -5.13 -26.82 -0.12
C GLN A 2 -5.63 -26.21 0.35
N LYS A 3 -5.51 -26.07 0.85
CA LYS A 3 -5.99 -25.20 1.33
C LYS A 3 -5.55 -24.35 1.64
N ALA A 4 -4.68 -24.23 1.90
CA ALA A 4 -4.43 -23.27 2.20
C ALA A 4 -4.26 -22.62 1.59
N PHE A 5 -3.84 -22.76 1.05
CA PHE A 5 -4.10 -21.91 0.34
C PHE A 5 -5.29 -21.68 0.16
N GLU A 6 -5.86 -22.12 0.47
CA GLU A 6 -6.93 -21.77 0.32
C GLU A 6 -7.46 -20.92 0.92
N ASN A 7 -7.18 -20.73 1.56
CA ASN A 7 -7.70 -19.75 2.06
C ASN A 7 -7.53 -18.69 1.58
N LYS A 8 -6.65 -19.06 0.88
CA LYS A 8 -6.59 -18.11 0.25
C LYS A 8 -7.73 -17.48 -0.06
N ALA A 9 -8.60 -18.02 -0.09
CA ALA A 9 -9.85 -17.40 -0.27
C ALA A 9 -10.02 -16.19 0.58
N SER A 10 -9.45 -16.23 1.75
CA SER A 10 -9.50 -15.06 2.63
C SER A 10 -8.88 -13.83 2.03
N ASN A 11 -8.13 -14.00 0.94
CA ASN A 11 -7.47 -12.89 0.28
C ASN A 11 -8.21 -12.42 -0.96
N GLY A 12 -9.31 -13.07 -1.28
CA GLY A 12 -9.94 -12.79 -2.55
C GLY A 12 -10.67 -11.47 -2.54
N GLY A 13 -10.40 -10.66 -3.53
CA GLY A 13 -11.25 -9.53 -3.85
C GLY A 13 -10.90 -8.20 -3.24
N GLU A 14 -10.03 -8.15 -2.26
CA GLU A 14 -9.62 -6.84 -1.74
C GLU A 14 -8.84 -6.09 -2.81
N THR A 15 -8.97 -4.77 -2.80
CA THR A 15 -8.34 -3.90 -3.79
C THR A 15 -7.28 -3.05 -3.13
N ILE A 16 -6.11 -3.01 -3.74
CA ILE A 16 -4.94 -2.32 -3.21
C ILE A 16 -4.44 -1.30 -4.22
N LEU A 17 -4.16 -0.09 -3.75
CA LEU A 17 -3.50 0.93 -4.55
C LEU A 17 -2.02 0.94 -4.17
N VAL A 18 -1.15 0.79 -5.15
CA VAL A 18 0.29 0.81 -4.93
C VAL A 18 0.86 2.11 -5.50
N VAL A 19 1.60 2.84 -4.68
CA VAL A 19 2.16 4.14 -5.05
C VAL A 19 3.67 4.08 -4.94
N ASP A 20 4.37 4.24 -6.06
CA ASP A 20 5.84 4.20 -6.11
C ASP A 20 6.26 4.87 -7.40
N ASP A 21 7.35 5.64 -7.38
CA ASP A 21 7.80 6.34 -8.59
C ASP A 21 8.64 5.45 -9.51
N GLU A 22 9.09 4.31 -9.03
CA GLU A 22 9.86 3.37 -9.84
C GLU A 22 8.92 2.42 -10.56
N LYS A 23 8.83 2.58 -11.86
CA LYS A 23 7.89 1.81 -12.66
C LYS A 23 8.11 0.31 -12.53
N MET A 24 9.37 -0.12 -12.47
CA MET A 24 9.68 -1.54 -12.34
C MET A 24 9.16 -2.09 -11.01
N ILE A 25 9.33 -1.33 -9.94
CA ILE A 25 8.82 -1.74 -8.62
C ILE A 25 7.31 -1.84 -8.65
N LEU A 26 6.63 -0.87 -9.27
CA LEU A 26 5.17 -0.91 -9.40
C LEU A 26 4.71 -2.18 -10.11
N GLU A 27 5.35 -2.51 -11.24
CA GLU A 27 4.94 -3.68 -12.00
C GLU A 27 5.17 -4.96 -11.23
N VAL A 28 6.32 -5.11 -10.59
CA VAL A 28 6.62 -6.30 -9.80
C VAL A 28 5.63 -6.43 -8.63
N THR A 29 5.43 -5.35 -7.90
CA THR A 29 4.53 -5.38 -6.74
C THR A 29 3.10 -5.71 -7.18
N LYS A 30 2.66 -5.12 -8.29
CA LYS A 30 1.34 -5.39 -8.84
C LYS A 30 1.17 -6.87 -9.15
N GLU A 31 2.15 -7.46 -9.84
CA GLU A 31 2.06 -8.87 -10.20
C GLU A 31 2.08 -9.78 -8.97
N LEU A 32 2.89 -9.45 -7.98
CA LEU A 32 2.92 -10.22 -6.74
C LEU A 32 1.55 -10.18 -6.05
N LEU A 33 0.96 -9.01 -5.94
CA LEU A 33 -0.34 -8.86 -5.28
C LEU A 33 -1.44 -9.56 -6.06
N LYS A 34 -1.41 -9.47 -7.39
CA LYS A 34 -2.39 -10.17 -8.20
C LYS A 34 -2.27 -11.67 -8.02
N SER A 35 -1.05 -12.18 -7.88
CA SER A 35 -0.86 -13.61 -7.65
C SER A 35 -1.44 -14.07 -6.31
N LEU A 36 -1.63 -13.15 -5.39
CA LEU A 36 -2.23 -13.43 -4.09
C LEU A 36 -3.75 -13.25 -4.10
N GLY A 37 -4.33 -12.88 -5.23
CA GLY A 37 -5.77 -12.75 -5.37
C GLY A 37 -6.32 -11.34 -5.22
N TYR A 38 -5.46 -10.34 -5.05
CA TYR A 38 -5.90 -8.95 -4.90
C TYR A 38 -6.12 -8.29 -6.25
N GLN A 39 -6.99 -7.29 -6.27
CA GLN A 39 -7.09 -6.36 -7.38
C GLN A 39 -6.16 -5.18 -7.11
N VAL A 40 -5.55 -4.63 -8.14
CA VAL A 40 -4.49 -3.64 -7.95
C VAL A 40 -4.65 -2.45 -8.88
N TYR A 41 -4.61 -1.26 -8.30
CA TYR A 41 -4.40 -0.01 -9.03
C TYR A 41 -2.98 0.48 -8.73
N ILE A 42 -2.39 1.21 -9.66
CA ILE A 42 -1.04 1.75 -9.46
C ILE A 42 -1.02 3.26 -9.71
N ALA A 43 -0.09 3.94 -9.05
CA ALA A 43 0.14 5.37 -9.25
C ALA A 43 1.62 5.65 -9.10
N GLN A 44 2.16 6.56 -9.91
CA GLN A 44 3.60 6.83 -9.93
C GLN A 44 4.00 8.05 -9.14
N ASN A 45 3.04 8.83 -8.67
CA ASN A 45 3.34 10.03 -7.89
C ASN A 45 2.14 10.36 -7.00
N GLY A 46 2.33 11.35 -6.14
CA GLY A 46 1.30 11.71 -5.16
C GLY A 46 0.02 12.22 -5.78
N LYS A 47 0.13 13.05 -6.82
CA LYS A 47 -1.06 13.59 -7.47
C LYS A 47 -1.88 12.48 -8.09
N GLU A 48 -1.21 11.58 -8.81
CA GLU A 48 -1.90 10.45 -9.44
C GLU A 48 -2.54 9.54 -8.38
N ALA A 49 -1.83 9.33 -7.27
CA ALA A 49 -2.36 8.51 -6.17
C ALA A 49 -3.64 9.10 -5.61
N ILE A 50 -3.64 10.41 -5.37
CA ILE A 50 -4.81 11.09 -4.82
C ILE A 50 -5.96 11.04 -5.82
N ASP A 51 -5.68 11.27 -7.10
CA ASP A 51 -6.71 11.24 -8.13
C ASP A 51 -7.36 9.85 -8.23
N VAL A 52 -6.54 8.80 -8.26
CA VAL A 52 -7.03 7.43 -8.32
C VAL A 52 -7.84 7.11 -7.06
N PHE A 53 -7.33 7.52 -5.91
CA PHE A 53 -8.01 7.22 -4.65
C PHE A 53 -9.37 7.95 -4.57
N MET A 54 -9.43 9.20 -5.01
CA MET A 54 -10.69 9.92 -5.02
C MET A 54 -11.72 9.22 -5.91
N GLU A 55 -11.28 8.73 -7.05
CA GLU A 55 -12.20 8.09 -7.99
C GLU A 55 -12.65 6.71 -7.51
N LYS A 56 -11.75 5.96 -6.87
CA LYS A 56 -11.98 4.55 -6.53
C LYS A 56 -12.06 4.28 -5.04
N GLN A 57 -12.26 5.30 -4.23
CA GLN A 57 -12.16 5.14 -2.77
C GLN A 57 -13.12 4.09 -2.20
N SER A 58 -14.28 3.93 -2.81
CA SER A 58 -15.24 2.93 -2.34
C SER A 58 -14.76 1.50 -2.57
N GLN A 59 -13.79 1.30 -3.45
CA GLN A 59 -13.24 -0.02 -3.76
C GLN A 59 -11.94 -0.30 -3.07
N ILE A 60 -11.12 0.74 -2.84
CA ILE A 60 -9.75 0.55 -2.34
C ILE A 60 -9.76 0.29 -0.84
N ASN A 61 -9.19 -0.86 -0.46
CA ASN A 61 -9.14 -1.30 0.93
C ASN A 61 -7.81 -0.96 1.60
N LEU A 62 -6.75 -0.80 0.81
CA LEU A 62 -5.41 -0.58 1.33
C LEU A 62 -4.59 0.21 0.33
N VAL A 63 -3.77 1.14 0.83
CA VAL A 63 -2.80 1.86 0.00
C VAL A 63 -1.41 1.48 0.48
N ILE A 64 -0.57 1.00 -0.44
CA ILE A 64 0.85 0.79 -0.15
C ILE A 64 1.58 2.01 -0.70
N LEU A 65 2.14 2.81 0.19
CA LEU A 65 2.66 4.13 -0.12
C LEU A 65 4.17 4.19 0.08
N ASP A 66 4.90 4.44 -1.00
CA ASP A 66 6.33 4.69 -0.89
C ASP A 66 6.55 6.03 -0.20
N MET A 67 7.45 6.07 0.76
CA MET A 67 7.71 7.29 1.52
C MET A 67 8.43 8.35 0.72
N VAL A 68 9.27 7.94 -0.23
CA VAL A 68 10.13 8.87 -0.95
C VAL A 68 9.64 9.01 -2.38
N LEU A 69 8.85 10.04 -2.61
CA LEU A 69 8.30 10.32 -3.94
C LEU A 69 8.68 11.74 -4.34
N PRO A 70 8.92 11.97 -5.64
CA PRO A 70 9.23 13.32 -6.09
C PRO A 70 7.99 14.21 -6.00
N GLY A 71 8.20 15.44 -5.62
CA GLY A 71 7.17 16.47 -5.68
C GLY A 71 6.20 16.55 -4.52
N MET A 72 5.99 15.46 -3.79
CA MET A 72 5.07 15.48 -2.67
C MET A 72 5.54 14.48 -1.63
N SER A 73 5.62 14.89 -0.37
CA SER A 73 6.11 14.02 0.69
C SER A 73 5.09 12.92 1.01
N GLY A 74 5.59 11.80 1.50
CA GLY A 74 4.72 10.71 1.94
C GLY A 74 3.75 11.17 3.02
N SER A 75 4.22 12.04 3.91
CA SER A 75 3.39 12.59 4.97
C SER A 75 2.18 13.34 4.41
N LYS A 76 2.41 14.19 3.41
CA LYS A 76 1.32 14.96 2.81
C LYS A 76 0.35 14.07 2.06
N ILE A 77 0.86 13.05 1.36
CA ILE A 77 0.01 12.11 0.66
C ILE A 77 -0.86 11.37 1.68
N PHE A 78 -0.26 10.89 2.76
CA PHE A 78 -1.00 10.19 3.81
C PHE A 78 -2.13 11.05 4.36
N ASP A 79 -1.83 12.30 4.69
CA ASP A 79 -2.84 13.21 5.22
C ASP A 79 -3.98 13.43 4.22
N SER A 80 -3.64 13.57 2.94
CA SER A 80 -4.66 13.75 1.90
C SER A 80 -5.57 12.53 1.77
N LEU A 81 -4.99 11.35 1.82
CA LEU A 81 -5.78 10.12 1.75
C LEU A 81 -6.74 10.02 2.93
N ARG A 82 -6.26 10.37 4.13
CA ARG A 82 -7.09 10.32 5.33
C ARG A 82 -8.16 11.38 5.36
N GLU A 83 -7.96 12.52 4.68
CA GLU A 83 -9.00 13.50 4.50
C GLU A 83 -10.14 12.98 3.64
N ILE A 84 -9.77 12.24 2.58
CA ILE A 84 -10.77 11.69 1.68
C ILE A 84 -11.54 10.55 2.34
N ASN A 85 -10.82 9.68 3.04
CA ASN A 85 -11.44 8.56 3.74
C ASN A 85 -10.68 8.30 5.04
N PRO A 86 -11.23 8.74 6.19
CA PRO A 86 -10.53 8.56 7.47
C PRO A 86 -10.25 7.11 7.85
N ASP A 87 -10.95 6.17 7.24
CA ASP A 87 -10.80 4.76 7.55
C ASP A 87 -9.85 4.03 6.62
N VAL A 88 -9.25 4.72 5.65
CA VAL A 88 -8.35 4.06 4.71
C VAL A 88 -7.16 3.49 5.45
N ARG A 89 -6.78 2.28 5.08
CA ARG A 89 -5.59 1.63 5.63
C ARG A 89 -4.40 1.92 4.75
N VAL A 90 -3.29 2.30 5.36
CA VAL A 90 -2.09 2.68 4.63
C VAL A 90 -0.91 1.90 5.19
N LEU A 91 -0.14 1.31 4.29
CA LEU A 91 1.09 0.60 4.60
C LEU A 91 2.22 1.37 3.96
N LEU A 92 3.13 1.92 4.79
CA LEU A 92 4.29 2.63 4.27
C LEU A 92 5.33 1.66 3.77
N ALA A 93 5.99 1.99 2.68
CA ALA A 93 7.10 1.20 2.17
C ALA A 93 8.29 2.12 1.94
N SER A 94 9.50 1.68 2.31
CA SER A 94 10.68 2.51 2.17
C SER A 94 11.94 1.66 2.12
N GLY A 95 12.92 2.11 1.33
CA GLY A 95 14.24 1.52 1.31
C GLY A 95 15.11 1.94 2.48
N TYR A 96 14.62 2.87 3.29
CA TYR A 96 15.33 3.34 4.46
C TYR A 96 14.69 2.75 5.71
N SER A 97 15.43 2.74 6.81
CA SER A 97 14.86 2.35 8.09
C SER A 97 13.85 3.40 8.53
N ILE A 98 13.07 3.05 9.55
CA ILE A 98 12.11 4.01 10.10
C ILE A 98 12.87 5.23 10.61
N ASN A 99 12.53 6.39 10.06
CA ASN A 99 13.15 7.65 10.46
C ASN A 99 12.08 8.56 11.07
N GLY A 100 12.47 9.81 11.35
CA GLY A 100 11.56 10.76 11.98
C GLY A 100 10.26 10.97 11.22
N GLU A 101 10.32 11.07 9.89
CA GLU A 101 9.10 11.26 9.10
C GLU A 101 8.21 10.02 9.16
N ALA A 102 8.81 8.84 9.02
CA ALA A 102 8.04 7.60 9.10
C ALA A 102 7.39 7.46 10.47
N GLU A 103 8.14 7.78 11.53
CA GLU A 103 7.59 7.73 12.88
C GLU A 103 6.39 8.64 13.05
N GLN A 104 6.47 9.84 12.48
CA GLN A 104 5.35 10.78 12.56
C GLN A 104 4.12 10.27 11.84
N ILE A 105 4.31 9.68 10.66
CA ILE A 105 3.19 9.12 9.90
C ILE A 105 2.56 7.95 10.66
N LEU A 106 3.40 7.08 11.20
CA LEU A 106 2.90 5.94 11.99
C LEU A 106 2.16 6.42 13.23
N ALA A 107 2.67 7.47 13.88
CA ALA A 107 2.01 8.03 15.07
C ALA A 107 0.65 8.64 14.74
N ARG A 108 0.44 9.07 13.50
CA ARG A 108 -0.85 9.60 13.08
C ARG A 108 -1.84 8.52 12.66
N GLY A 109 -1.50 7.26 12.88
CA GLY A 109 -2.42 6.17 12.64
C GLY A 109 -2.19 5.37 11.38
N CYS A 110 -1.04 5.54 10.73
CA CYS A 110 -0.69 4.69 9.61
C CYS A 110 -0.58 3.25 10.09
N ASN A 111 -1.01 2.31 9.27
CA ASN A 111 -1.29 0.96 9.71
C ASN A 111 -0.09 0.02 9.72
N GLY A 112 1.03 0.41 9.12
CA GLY A 112 2.21 -0.43 9.17
C GLY A 112 3.34 0.07 8.31
N PHE A 113 4.45 -0.63 8.37
CA PHE A 113 5.68 -0.27 7.66
C PHE A 113 6.28 -1.54 7.04
N LEU A 114 6.68 -1.44 5.78
CA LEU A 114 7.29 -2.55 5.05
C LEU A 114 8.62 -2.09 4.47
N PRO A 115 9.76 -2.59 4.98
CA PRO A 115 11.05 -2.20 4.42
C PRO A 115 11.28 -2.79 3.04
N LYS A 116 11.91 -2.02 2.18
CA LYS A 116 12.31 -2.46 0.84
C LYS A 116 13.78 -2.86 0.88
N PRO A 117 14.20 -3.81 0.08
CA PRO A 117 13.37 -4.66 -0.78
C PRO A 117 12.65 -5.71 0.05
N PHE A 118 11.45 -6.08 -0.38
CA PHE A 118 10.68 -7.09 0.34
C PHE A 118 10.46 -8.31 -0.54
N ARG A 119 10.24 -9.45 0.10
CA ARG A 119 9.94 -10.69 -0.59
C ARG A 119 8.43 -10.89 -0.63
N LEU A 120 7.99 -11.78 -1.50
CA LEU A 120 6.58 -12.09 -1.61
C LEU A 120 5.97 -12.45 -0.26
N ARG A 121 6.67 -13.27 0.53
CA ARG A 121 6.16 -13.68 1.84
C ARG A 121 5.96 -12.50 2.77
N GLU A 122 6.93 -11.57 2.77
CA GLU A 122 6.84 -10.39 3.63
C GLU A 122 5.70 -9.49 3.21
N LEU A 123 5.55 -9.29 1.91
CA LEU A 123 4.46 -8.49 1.37
C LEU A 123 3.12 -9.13 1.73
N ALA A 124 2.99 -10.43 1.49
CA ALA A 124 1.74 -11.15 1.75
C ALA A 124 1.36 -11.06 3.22
N GLN A 125 2.33 -11.27 4.11
CA GLN A 125 2.07 -11.26 5.54
C GLN A 125 1.66 -9.87 6.01
N LYS A 126 2.39 -8.84 5.59
CA LYS A 126 2.13 -7.49 6.05
C LYS A 126 0.78 -6.98 5.54
N VAL A 127 0.46 -7.28 4.28
CA VAL A 127 -0.83 -6.90 3.72
C VAL A 127 -1.97 -7.55 4.51
N ARG A 128 -1.82 -8.84 4.82
CA ARG A 128 -2.86 -9.54 5.56
C ARG A 128 -3.01 -8.98 6.97
N GLU A 129 -1.90 -8.65 7.63
CA GLU A 129 -1.96 -8.04 8.95
C GLU A 129 -2.73 -6.73 8.92
N VAL A 130 -2.48 -5.91 7.94
CA VAL A 130 -3.12 -4.60 7.86
C VAL A 130 -4.59 -4.72 7.50
N LEU A 131 -4.95 -5.65 6.63
CA LEU A 131 -6.34 -5.84 6.21
C LEU A 131 -7.20 -6.53 7.25
N ASN A 132 -6.59 -7.30 8.13
CA ASN A 132 -7.31 -7.93 9.22
C ASN A 132 -7.41 -6.99 10.40
#